data_717f364abc42cd4ad0063c62d6f298e8
#
_entry.id   717f364abc42cd4ad0063c62d6f298e8
#
_cell.length_a   1.000
_cell.length_b   1.000
_cell.length_c   1.000
_cell.angle_alpha   90.00
_cell.angle_beta   90.00
_cell.angle_gamma   90.00
#
_symmetry.space_group_name_H-M   'P 1'
#
loop_
_entity.id
_entity.type
_entity.pdbx_description
1 polymer ?
#
loop_
_entity_poly.entity_id
_entity_poly.type
_entity_poly.pdbx_seq_one_letter_code
_entity_poly.pdbx_strand_id
1 'polypeptide(L)'
;MADFSFLHAADIHLDSPLRGLVRYEGAPVERIRGATRRALENLVALCEQEQAALLLVAGDLFDGDWRDYSTGLFFAHQMARLRDAGVQDDVGFWNRSTHEPPSRSVNCRR
;
A
#
# COMPACT_ATOMS: atom_id res chain seq x y z
N MET A 1 -21.97 -23.01 2.21
CA MET A 1 -21.51 -21.71 1.67
C MET A 1 -20.08 -21.47 2.08
N ALA A 2 -19.23 -21.21 1.14
CA ALA A 2 -17.85 -20.82 1.46
C ALA A 2 -17.82 -19.33 1.80
N ASP A 3 -17.51 -19.02 3.04
CA ASP A 3 -17.24 -17.64 3.44
C ASP A 3 -15.84 -17.23 2.98
N PHE A 4 -15.69 -16.01 2.55
CA PHE A 4 -14.38 -15.43 2.29
C PHE A 4 -14.21 -14.14 3.05
N SER A 5 -12.98 -13.82 3.40
CA SER A 5 -12.60 -12.57 4.02
C SER A 5 -11.73 -11.74 3.09
N PHE A 6 -11.82 -10.44 3.21
CA PHE A 6 -10.92 -9.52 2.53
C PHE A 6 -10.48 -8.41 3.49
N LEU A 7 -9.34 -7.82 3.20
CA LEU A 7 -8.88 -6.65 3.92
C LEU A 7 -8.95 -5.43 3.01
N HIS A 8 -9.26 -4.30 3.61
CA HIS A 8 -9.28 -3.01 2.94
C HIS A 8 -8.38 -2.03 3.69
N ALA A 9 -7.47 -1.42 2.98
CA ALA A 9 -6.62 -0.35 3.47
C ALA A 9 -6.76 0.89 2.58
N ALA A 10 -6.64 2.06 3.16
CA ALA A 10 -6.76 3.31 2.42
C ALA A 10 -5.72 4.31 2.90
N ASP A 11 -5.27 5.16 1.97
CA ASP A 11 -4.38 6.30 2.26
C ASP A 11 -3.12 5.92 3.05
N ILE A 12 -2.39 4.94 2.53
CA ILE A 12 -1.20 4.38 3.20
C ILE A 12 -0.07 5.41 3.27
N HIS A 13 0.08 6.28 2.28
CA HIS A 13 1.14 7.29 2.19
C HIS A 13 2.53 6.69 2.46
N LEU A 14 2.85 5.61 1.73
CA LEU A 14 4.08 4.86 1.93
C LEU A 14 5.31 5.76 1.70
N ASP A 15 6.20 5.76 2.69
CA ASP A 15 7.42 6.57 2.68
C ASP A 15 7.17 8.06 2.43
N SER A 16 6.07 8.60 2.93
CA SER A 16 5.78 10.03 2.83
C SER A 16 6.99 10.87 3.25
N PRO A 17 7.37 11.91 2.46
CA PRO A 17 8.55 12.73 2.76
C PRO A 17 8.42 13.56 4.04
N LEU A 18 7.25 13.64 4.66
CA LEU A 18 7.01 14.32 5.94
C LEU A 18 7.56 15.74 5.99
N ARG A 19 7.41 16.50 4.90
CA ARG A 19 8.01 17.83 4.71
C ARG A 19 7.70 18.81 5.83
N GLY A 20 6.54 18.71 6.46
CA GLY A 20 6.16 19.53 7.60
C GLY A 20 6.92 19.20 8.88
N LEU A 21 7.30 17.94 9.07
CA LEU A 21 8.01 17.48 10.27
C LEU A 21 9.50 17.76 10.25
N VAL A 22 10.12 17.82 9.07
CA VAL A 22 11.54 18.13 8.92
C VAL A 22 11.90 19.52 9.48
N ARG A 23 10.92 20.41 9.58
CA ARG A 23 11.10 21.76 10.16
C ARG A 23 11.25 21.77 11.68
N TYR A 24 10.89 20.69 12.36
CA TYR A 24 11.00 20.59 13.81
C TYR A 24 12.29 19.88 14.18
N GLU A 25 13.15 20.61 14.86
CA GLU A 25 14.41 20.09 15.39
C GLU A 25 14.12 18.94 16.36
N GLY A 26 14.76 17.78 16.14
CA GLY A 26 14.57 16.60 16.97
C GLY A 26 13.37 15.70 16.58
N ALA A 27 12.66 16.00 15.50
CA ALA A 27 11.58 15.12 15.02
C ALA A 27 12.12 13.76 14.57
N PRO A 28 11.52 12.63 15.00
CA PRO A 28 12.01 11.28 14.68
C PRO A 28 11.57 10.85 13.26
N VAL A 29 11.97 11.62 12.25
CA VAL A 29 11.52 11.46 10.85
C VAL A 29 11.77 10.06 10.30
N GLU A 30 12.97 9.50 10.56
CA GLU A 30 13.31 8.16 10.08
C GLU A 30 12.45 7.07 10.73
N ARG A 31 12.12 7.22 11.99
CA ARG A 31 11.24 6.27 12.70
C ARG A 31 9.82 6.32 12.15
N ILE A 32 9.30 7.50 11.87
CA ILE A 32 7.95 7.69 11.31
C ILE A 32 7.91 7.18 9.88
N ARG A 33 8.94 7.47 9.09
CA ARG A 33 9.05 6.97 7.72
C ARG A 33 9.11 5.44 7.67
N GLY A 34 9.89 4.83 8.54
CA GLY A 34 9.95 3.38 8.68
C GLY A 34 8.66 2.75 9.20
N ALA A 35 7.83 3.50 9.93
CA ALA A 35 6.56 3.01 10.46
C ALA A 35 5.55 2.68 9.34
N THR A 36 5.54 3.43 8.24
CA THR A 36 4.67 3.15 7.10
C THR A 36 5.03 1.84 6.42
N ARG A 37 6.31 1.54 6.29
CA ARG A 37 6.78 0.24 5.77
C ARG A 37 6.39 -0.91 6.69
N ARG A 38 6.59 -0.77 7.98
CA ARG A 38 6.18 -1.77 8.97
C ARG A 38 4.68 -1.99 8.97
N ALA A 39 3.90 -0.93 8.83
CA ALA A 39 2.45 -1.03 8.74
C ALA A 39 2.02 -1.85 7.51
N LEU A 40 2.65 -1.64 6.36
CA LEU A 40 2.36 -2.43 5.16
C LEU A 40 2.78 -3.90 5.34
N GLU A 41 3.95 -4.16 5.90
CA GLU A 41 4.39 -5.53 6.22
C GLU A 41 3.41 -6.24 7.16
N ASN A 42 2.94 -5.54 8.19
CA ASN A 42 1.96 -6.07 9.13
C ASN A 42 0.61 -6.34 8.45
N LEU A 43 0.19 -5.48 7.53
CA LEU A 43 -1.02 -5.67 6.75
C LEU A 43 -0.92 -6.93 5.87
N VAL A 44 0.21 -7.12 5.21
CA VAL A 44 0.46 -8.33 4.40
C VAL A 44 0.50 -9.57 5.28
N ALA A 45 1.16 -9.51 6.43
CA ALA A 45 1.19 -10.61 7.38
C ALA A 45 -0.21 -10.97 7.89
N LEU A 46 -1.05 -9.97 8.14
CA LEU A 46 -2.45 -10.18 8.53
C LEU A 46 -3.25 -10.88 7.43
N CYS A 47 -3.07 -10.47 6.17
CA CYS A 47 -3.70 -11.14 5.03
C CYS A 47 -3.31 -12.62 4.95
N GLU A 48 -2.04 -12.93 5.17
CA GLU A 48 -1.55 -14.32 5.18
C GLU A 48 -2.15 -15.11 6.36
N GLN A 49 -2.13 -14.51 7.54
CA GLN A 49 -2.59 -15.14 8.78
C GLN A 49 -4.10 -15.45 8.73
N GLU A 50 -4.89 -14.51 8.22
CA GLU A 50 -6.34 -14.65 8.10
C GLU A 50 -6.78 -15.40 6.83
N GLN A 51 -5.83 -15.79 5.98
CA GLN A 51 -6.11 -16.41 4.69
C GLN A 51 -7.13 -15.60 3.87
N ALA A 52 -6.91 -14.28 3.81
CA ALA A 52 -7.77 -13.38 3.08
C ALA A 52 -7.78 -13.71 1.58
N ALA A 53 -8.95 -13.62 0.97
CA ALA A 53 -9.08 -13.83 -0.47
C ALA A 53 -8.52 -12.65 -1.27
N LEU A 54 -8.59 -11.43 -0.71
CA LEU A 54 -8.30 -10.20 -1.42
C LEU A 54 -7.80 -9.13 -0.45
N LEU A 55 -6.83 -8.35 -0.90
CA LEU A 55 -6.44 -7.07 -0.31
C LEU A 55 -6.83 -5.93 -1.26
N LEU A 56 -7.67 -5.03 -0.80
CA LEU A 56 -8.01 -3.80 -1.50
C LEU A 56 -7.21 -2.63 -0.91
N VAL A 57 -6.49 -1.93 -1.76
CA VAL A 57 -5.78 -0.70 -1.39
C VAL A 57 -6.37 0.46 -2.18
N ALA A 58 -6.93 1.44 -1.48
CA ALA A 58 -7.58 2.59 -2.07
C ALA A 58 -6.91 3.90 -1.62
N GLY A 59 -7.17 4.97 -2.36
CA GLY A 59 -6.65 6.30 -2.04
C GLY A 59 -5.17 6.48 -2.36
N ASP A 60 -4.53 7.38 -1.63
CA ASP A 60 -3.13 7.75 -1.86
C ASP A 60 -2.18 6.69 -1.29
N LEU A 61 -1.67 5.83 -2.13
CA LEU A 61 -0.62 4.88 -1.76
C LEU A 61 0.74 5.57 -1.61
N PHE A 62 1.03 6.50 -2.50
CA PHE A 62 2.23 7.31 -2.50
C PHE A 62 1.85 8.80 -2.45
N ASP A 63 2.68 9.61 -1.79
CA ASP A 63 2.50 11.06 -1.78
C ASP A 63 3.09 11.72 -3.03
N GLY A 64 2.26 12.50 -3.73
CA GLY A 64 2.68 13.38 -4.82
C GLY A 64 3.45 12.69 -5.96
N ASP A 65 4.44 13.41 -6.49
CA ASP A 65 5.37 12.89 -7.51
C ASP A 65 6.36 11.92 -6.87
N TRP A 66 5.94 10.69 -6.78
CA TRP A 66 6.77 9.66 -6.21
C TRP A 66 7.98 9.37 -7.13
N ARG A 67 9.16 9.54 -6.59
CA ARG A 67 10.44 9.36 -7.31
C ARG A 67 11.40 8.38 -6.64
N ASP A 68 11.04 7.84 -5.50
CA ASP A 68 11.90 6.91 -4.78
C ASP A 68 11.72 5.49 -5.30
N TYR A 69 12.72 5.06 -6.03
CA TYR A 69 12.75 3.72 -6.60
C TYR A 69 12.72 2.61 -5.52
N SER A 70 13.34 2.87 -4.37
CA SER A 70 13.38 1.90 -3.28
C SER A 70 12.00 1.64 -2.68
N THR A 71 11.16 2.66 -2.60
CA THR A 71 9.78 2.54 -2.13
C THR A 71 8.94 1.66 -3.06
N GLY A 72 9.10 1.83 -4.37
CA GLY A 72 8.42 1.00 -5.36
C GLY A 72 8.83 -0.45 -5.31
N LEU A 73 10.12 -0.72 -5.18
CA LEU A 73 10.62 -2.08 -5.01
C LEU A 73 10.08 -2.72 -3.73
N PHE A 74 10.07 -1.99 -2.63
CA PHE A 74 9.51 -2.48 -1.37
C PHE A 74 8.03 -2.86 -1.54
N PHE A 75 7.25 -1.98 -2.14
CA PHE A 75 5.83 -2.25 -2.41
C PHE A 75 5.64 -3.48 -3.31
N ALA A 76 6.40 -3.57 -4.40
CA ALA A 76 6.35 -4.71 -5.31
C ALA A 76 6.70 -6.02 -4.62
N HIS A 77 7.68 -6.03 -3.73
CA HIS A 77 8.04 -7.20 -2.93
C HIS A 77 6.89 -7.64 -2.01
N GLN A 78 6.20 -6.69 -1.38
CA GLN A 78 5.06 -7.00 -0.52
C GLN A 78 3.89 -7.58 -1.32
N MET A 79 3.63 -7.05 -2.51
CA MET A 79 2.58 -7.57 -3.39
C MET A 79 2.92 -8.97 -3.92
N ALA A 80 4.18 -9.22 -4.25
CA ALA A 80 4.65 -10.55 -4.63
C ALA A 80 4.47 -11.56 -3.49
N ARG A 81 4.74 -11.16 -2.27
CA ARG A 81 4.51 -11.99 -1.08
C ARG A 81 3.03 -12.37 -0.92
N LEU A 82 2.11 -11.44 -1.17
CA LEU A 82 0.67 -11.72 -1.16
C LEU A 82 0.29 -12.74 -2.24
N ARG A 83 0.79 -12.57 -3.45
CA ARG A 83 0.52 -13.50 -4.56
C ARG A 83 1.02 -14.91 -4.26
N ASP A 84 2.20 -15.03 -3.67
CA ASP A 84 2.76 -16.32 -3.27
C ASP A 84 1.91 -17.00 -2.20
N ALA A 85 1.24 -16.24 -1.35
CA ALA A 85 0.30 -16.72 -0.36
C ALA A 85 -1.12 -17.01 -0.92
N GLY A 86 -1.34 -16.74 -2.20
CA GLY A 86 -2.64 -16.93 -2.84
C GLY A 86 -3.65 -15.81 -2.61
N VAL A 87 -3.21 -14.66 -2.10
CA VAL A 87 -4.05 -13.48 -1.87
C VAL A 87 -4.03 -12.60 -3.11
N GLN A 88 -5.20 -12.24 -3.60
CA GLN A 88 -5.32 -11.26 -4.69
C GLN A 88 -5.12 -9.84 -4.15
N ASP A 89 -4.48 -8.99 -4.94
CA ASP A 89 -4.32 -7.58 -4.65
C ASP A 89 -5.03 -6.72 -5.70
N ASP A 90 -5.76 -5.72 -5.24
CA ASP A 90 -6.36 -4.69 -6.09
C ASP A 90 -5.96 -3.33 -5.53
N VAL A 91 -5.14 -2.60 -6.29
CA VAL A 91 -4.60 -1.31 -5.91
C VAL A 91 -5.24 -0.24 -6.79
N GLY A 92 -6.15 0.53 -6.22
CA GLY A 92 -6.77 1.67 -6.86
C GLY A 92 -5.99 2.95 -6.59
N PHE A 93 -5.37 3.52 -7.62
CA PHE A 93 -4.73 4.82 -7.52
C PHE A 93 -5.75 5.92 -7.78
N TRP A 94 -5.99 6.77 -6.79
CA TRP A 94 -6.66 8.04 -6.99
C TRP A 94 -5.60 9.13 -7.06
N ASN A 95 -5.46 9.75 -8.23
CA ASN A 95 -4.58 10.90 -8.37
C ASN A 95 -5.43 12.17 -8.39
N ARG A 96 -5.31 12.98 -7.33
CA ARG A 96 -6.02 14.27 -7.22
C ARG A 96 -5.67 15.25 -8.35
N SER A 97 -4.51 15.12 -8.97
CA SER A 97 -4.01 16.09 -9.94
C SER A 97 -4.56 15.89 -11.36
N THR A 98 -5.10 14.73 -11.70
CA THR A 98 -5.50 14.42 -13.06
C THR A 98 -7.00 14.33 -13.30
N HIS A 99 -7.83 14.31 -12.27
CA HIS A 99 -9.28 14.11 -12.36
C HIS A 99 -9.71 12.91 -13.23
N GLU A 100 -8.78 12.10 -13.67
CA GLU A 100 -9.08 10.89 -14.42
C GLU A 100 -9.27 9.71 -13.48
N PRO A 101 -10.37 8.96 -13.61
CA PRO A 101 -10.52 7.72 -12.88
C PRO A 101 -9.43 6.73 -13.33
N PRO A 102 -8.87 5.96 -12.40
CA PRO A 102 -7.88 4.96 -12.76
C PRO A 102 -8.45 4.02 -13.82
N SER A 103 -7.68 3.79 -14.87
CA SER A 103 -8.03 2.76 -15.84
C SER A 103 -8.10 1.42 -15.11
N ARG A 104 -9.29 0.86 -15.03
CA ARG A 104 -9.51 -0.46 -14.44
C ARG A 104 -8.78 -1.51 -15.27
N SER A 105 -7.62 -1.91 -14.86
CA SER A 105 -7.11 -3.21 -15.27
C SER A 105 -7.63 -4.25 -14.28
N VAL A 106 -8.88 -4.62 -14.44
CA VAL A 106 -9.41 -5.77 -13.73
C VAL A 106 -8.84 -7.00 -14.45
N ASN A 107 -7.71 -7.46 -13.99
CA ASN A 107 -7.15 -8.71 -14.47
C ASN A 107 -7.81 -9.85 -13.69
N CYS A 108 -9.09 -10.10 -13.99
CA CYS A 108 -9.78 -11.29 -13.52
C CYS A 108 -9.20 -12.50 -14.27
N ARG A 109 -8.13 -13.08 -13.78
CA ARG A 109 -7.78 -14.45 -14.15
C ARG A 109 -8.60 -15.38 -13.28
N ARG A 110 -9.50 -16.04 -13.95
CA ARG A 110 -10.18 -17.23 -13.38
C ARG A 110 -9.17 -18.37 -13.25
#